data_9bf17efcf0c62f9d1660237e9fad4050
#
_entry.id   9bf17efcf0c62f9d1660237e9fad4050
#
_cell.length_a   1.000
_cell.length_b   1.000
_cell.length_c   1.000
_cell.angle_alpha   90.00
_cell.angle_beta   90.00
_cell.angle_gamma   90.00
#
_symmetry.space_group_name_H-M   'P 1'
#
loop_
_entity.id
_entity.type
_entity.pdbx_description
1 polymer ?
#
loop_
_entity_poly.entity_id
_entity_poly.type
_entity_poly.pdbx_seq_one_letter_code
_entity_poly.pdbx_strand_id
1 'polypeptide(L)'
;MTKALVTAHLKAFPMEQRKILELLRGQIAAELPTAKQVIKYGIPTFVVDGKPIIGFSGYKKHNSIFPYSGTVASVLKSELRNYEQTKGSIHFAIDKPFPRVLLRKILKAKFELMQQP
;
A
#
# COMPACT_ATOMS: atom_id res chain seq x y z
N MET A 1 9.27 7.40 -16.11
CA MET A 1 8.80 6.23 -16.90
C MET A 1 8.03 5.25 -16.02
N THR A 2 8.61 4.82 -14.89
CA THR A 2 7.95 3.86 -13.99
C THR A 2 6.67 4.42 -13.36
N LYS A 3 6.66 5.71 -13.00
CA LYS A 3 5.44 6.35 -12.50
C LYS A 3 4.30 6.32 -13.52
N ALA A 4 4.63 6.41 -14.80
CA ALA A 4 3.63 6.35 -15.86
C ALA A 4 2.95 4.98 -15.92
N LEU A 5 3.69 3.90 -15.62
CA LEU A 5 3.11 2.56 -15.55
C LEU A 5 2.13 2.43 -14.38
N VAL A 6 2.44 3.05 -13.24
CA VAL A 6 1.53 3.07 -12.10
C VAL A 6 0.27 3.87 -12.46
N THR A 7 0.43 5.03 -13.07
CA THR A 7 -0.70 5.84 -13.53
C THR A 7 -1.60 5.07 -14.49
N ALA A 8 -1.00 4.35 -15.45
CA ALA A 8 -1.76 3.54 -16.41
C ALA A 8 -2.52 2.41 -15.70
N HIS A 9 -1.88 1.76 -14.73
CA HIS A 9 -2.52 0.70 -13.95
C HIS A 9 -3.79 1.22 -13.25
N LEU A 10 -3.68 2.39 -12.62
CA LEU A 10 -4.80 2.95 -11.85
C LEU A 10 -5.95 3.43 -12.74
N LYS A 11 -5.66 3.78 -13.99
CA LYS A 11 -6.71 4.19 -14.94
C LYS A 11 -7.69 3.07 -15.28
N ALA A 12 -7.33 1.82 -15.03
CA ALA A 12 -8.21 0.67 -15.30
C ALA A 12 -9.37 0.57 -14.32
N PHE A 13 -9.33 1.29 -13.21
CA PHE A 13 -10.36 1.19 -12.17
C PHE A 13 -11.46 2.23 -12.37
N PRO A 14 -12.71 1.97 -11.89
CA PRO A 14 -13.77 2.95 -11.92
C PRO A 14 -13.36 4.25 -11.22
N MET A 15 -13.95 5.37 -11.65
CA MET A 15 -13.55 6.70 -11.18
C MET A 15 -13.53 6.83 -9.66
N GLU A 16 -14.55 6.33 -8.97
CA GLU A 16 -14.63 6.44 -7.51
C GLU A 16 -13.51 5.68 -6.83
N GLN A 17 -13.25 4.45 -7.28
CA GLN A 17 -12.16 3.64 -6.73
C GLN A 17 -10.80 4.25 -7.08
N ARG A 18 -10.66 4.75 -8.31
CA ARG A 18 -9.41 5.37 -8.75
C ARG A 18 -9.03 6.57 -7.88
N LYS A 19 -10.01 7.40 -7.51
CA LYS A 19 -9.76 8.55 -6.63
C LYS A 19 -9.17 8.11 -5.30
N ILE A 20 -9.71 7.04 -4.73
CA ILE A 20 -9.23 6.50 -3.45
C ILE A 20 -7.81 5.95 -3.58
N LEU A 21 -7.54 5.21 -4.68
CA LEU A 21 -6.21 4.65 -4.92
C LEU A 21 -5.18 5.74 -5.20
N GLU A 22 -5.55 6.80 -5.93
CA GLU A 22 -4.64 7.93 -6.16
C GLU A 22 -4.38 8.71 -4.88
N LEU A 23 -5.37 8.84 -4.01
CA LEU A 23 -5.16 9.47 -2.71
C LEU A 23 -4.15 8.66 -1.89
N LEU A 24 -4.31 7.35 -1.86
CA LEU A 24 -3.36 6.48 -1.16
C LEU A 24 -1.95 6.59 -1.75
N ARG A 25 -1.86 6.60 -3.09
CA ARG A 25 -0.59 6.80 -3.78
C ARG A 25 0.11 8.08 -3.31
N GLY A 26 -0.63 9.19 -3.25
CA GLY A 26 -0.10 10.47 -2.80
C GLY A 26 0.34 10.45 -1.35
N GLN A 27 -0.43 9.77 -0.49
CA GLN A 27 -0.08 9.64 0.93
C GLN A 27 1.20 8.83 1.11
N ILE A 28 1.36 7.74 0.37
CA ILE A 28 2.58 6.93 0.45
C ILE A 28 3.77 7.74 -0.08
N ALA A 29 3.61 8.44 -1.20
CA ALA A 29 4.67 9.25 -1.78
C ALA A 29 5.13 10.34 -0.80
N ALA A 30 4.21 10.93 -0.05
CA ALA A 30 4.55 11.93 0.96
C ALA A 30 5.35 11.35 2.12
N GLU A 31 5.05 10.11 2.52
CA GLU A 31 5.80 9.42 3.59
C GLU A 31 7.14 8.86 3.10
N LEU A 32 7.26 8.56 1.80
CA LEU A 32 8.46 7.95 1.21
C LEU A 32 8.94 8.79 0.02
N PRO A 33 9.45 10.02 0.28
CA PRO A 33 9.74 10.96 -0.82
C PRO A 33 10.85 10.49 -1.77
N THR A 34 11.72 9.58 -1.36
CA THR A 34 12.80 9.07 -2.21
C THR A 34 12.45 7.75 -2.89
N ALA A 35 11.26 7.20 -2.62
CA ALA A 35 10.87 5.91 -3.18
C ALA A 35 10.64 6.00 -4.69
N LYS A 36 10.99 4.93 -5.39
CA LYS A 36 10.62 4.75 -6.79
C LYS A 36 9.28 4.03 -6.86
N GLN A 37 8.45 4.44 -7.81
CA GLN A 37 7.17 3.81 -8.06
C GLN A 37 7.31 2.90 -9.28
N VAL A 38 7.02 1.63 -9.10
CA VAL A 38 7.18 0.62 -10.15
C VAL A 38 5.95 -0.30 -10.14
N ILE A 39 5.84 -1.13 -11.17
CA ILE A 39 4.91 -2.27 -11.15
C ILE A 39 5.74 -3.50 -10.79
N LYS A 40 5.37 -4.16 -9.70
CA LYS A 40 6.04 -5.35 -9.22
C LYS A 40 4.99 -6.37 -8.81
N TYR A 41 5.14 -7.62 -9.26
CA TYR A 41 4.12 -8.65 -9.07
C TYR A 41 2.74 -8.22 -9.57
N GLY A 42 2.72 -7.40 -10.64
CA GLY A 42 1.49 -6.94 -11.26
C GLY A 42 0.79 -5.78 -10.52
N ILE A 43 1.40 -5.20 -9.49
CA ILE A 43 0.78 -4.13 -8.72
C ILE A 43 1.71 -2.93 -8.54
N PRO A 44 1.13 -1.72 -8.38
CA PRO A 44 1.90 -0.54 -7.99
C PRO A 44 2.66 -0.77 -6.69
N THR A 45 3.96 -0.50 -6.70
CA THR A 45 4.84 -0.76 -5.56
C THR A 45 5.81 0.40 -5.39
N PHE A 46 6.04 0.79 -4.14
CA PHE A 46 7.06 1.77 -3.77
C PHE A 46 8.31 1.04 -3.31
N VAL A 47 9.44 1.38 -3.92
CA VAL A 47 10.73 0.72 -3.70
C VAL A 47 11.71 1.74 -3.14
N VAL A 48 12.40 1.38 -2.05
CA VAL A 48 13.45 2.20 -1.42
C VAL A 48 14.72 1.36 -1.37
N ASP A 49 15.81 1.91 -1.91
CA ASP A 49 17.11 1.23 -1.96
C ASP A 49 17.01 -0.19 -2.52
N GLY A 50 16.23 -0.34 -3.60
CA GLY A 50 16.06 -1.62 -4.28
C GLY A 50 15.14 -2.60 -3.57
N LYS A 51 14.54 -2.23 -2.44
CA LYS A 51 13.66 -3.11 -1.67
C LYS A 51 12.21 -2.67 -1.77
N PRO A 52 11.27 -3.57 -2.07
CA PRO A 52 9.85 -3.23 -2.07
C PRO A 52 9.39 -2.97 -0.64
N ILE A 53 8.78 -1.81 -0.44
CA ILE A 53 8.32 -1.40 0.89
C ILE A 53 6.83 -1.63 1.04
N ILE A 54 6.05 -1.13 0.11
CA ILE A 54 4.60 -1.21 0.17
C ILE A 54 4.04 -1.18 -1.24
N GLY A 55 3.05 -2.01 -1.48
CA GLY A 55 2.28 -2.02 -2.72
C GLY A 55 0.82 -1.82 -2.43
N PHE A 56 0.06 -1.56 -3.46
CA PHE A 56 -1.39 -1.40 -3.32
C PHE A 56 -2.06 -1.65 -4.66
N SER A 57 -3.33 -2.04 -4.62
CA SER A 57 -4.12 -2.15 -5.83
C SER A 57 -5.60 -2.20 -5.49
N GLY A 58 -6.42 -2.09 -6.51
CA GLY A 58 -7.86 -2.26 -6.39
C GLY A 58 -8.30 -3.62 -6.90
N TYR A 59 -9.41 -4.08 -6.36
CA TYR A 59 -10.07 -5.31 -6.76
C TYR A 59 -11.55 -5.04 -6.88
N LYS A 60 -12.32 -6.04 -7.29
CA LYS A 60 -13.73 -5.84 -7.58
C LYS A 60 -14.53 -5.35 -6.36
N LYS A 61 -14.22 -5.89 -5.17
CA LYS A 61 -15.00 -5.62 -3.96
C LYS A 61 -14.21 -4.94 -2.85
N HIS A 62 -12.90 -4.71 -3.04
CA HIS A 62 -12.08 -4.07 -2.02
C HIS A 62 -10.83 -3.49 -2.64
N ASN A 63 -10.15 -2.63 -1.90
CA ASN A 63 -8.77 -2.24 -2.18
C ASN A 63 -7.85 -3.00 -1.24
N SER A 64 -6.58 -3.13 -1.59
CA SER A 64 -5.60 -3.83 -0.75
C SER A 64 -4.31 -3.04 -0.64
N ILE A 65 -3.69 -3.17 0.53
CA ILE A 65 -2.32 -2.72 0.80
C ILE A 65 -1.49 -3.97 1.05
N PHE A 66 -0.30 -4.01 0.43
CA PHE A 66 0.63 -5.13 0.54
C PHE A 66 1.94 -4.61 1.16
N PRO A 67 2.18 -4.86 2.46
CA PRO A 67 3.40 -4.37 3.10
C PRO A 67 4.65 -5.21 2.80
N TYR A 68 4.56 -6.18 1.91
CA TYR A 68 5.66 -7.08 1.57
C TYR A 68 6.27 -7.73 2.82
N SER A 69 5.39 -8.15 3.72
CA SER A 69 5.77 -8.80 4.97
C SER A 69 4.57 -9.55 5.52
N GLY A 70 4.76 -10.80 5.91
CA GLY A 70 3.73 -11.57 6.60
C GLY A 70 3.61 -11.19 8.06
N THR A 71 4.48 -10.32 8.57
CA THR A 71 4.57 -9.98 9.99
C THR A 71 3.92 -8.64 10.33
N VAL A 72 3.91 -7.67 9.39
CA VAL A 72 3.39 -6.32 9.65
C VAL A 72 1.94 -6.36 10.13
N ALA A 73 1.08 -7.08 9.42
CA ALA A 73 -0.34 -7.18 9.81
C ALA A 73 -0.48 -7.82 11.18
N SER A 74 0.34 -8.82 11.49
CA SER A 74 0.34 -9.50 12.77
C SER A 74 0.75 -8.57 13.91
N VAL A 75 1.81 -7.77 13.71
CA VAL A 75 2.30 -6.80 14.69
C VAL A 75 1.24 -5.74 14.97
N LEU A 76 0.49 -5.33 13.95
CA LEU A 76 -0.53 -4.28 14.07
C LEU A 76 -1.95 -4.83 14.18
N LYS A 77 -2.10 -6.08 14.60
CA LYS A 77 -3.39 -6.76 14.62
C LYS A 77 -4.47 -5.96 15.36
N SER A 78 -4.13 -5.39 16.51
CA SER A 78 -5.07 -4.60 17.29
C SER A 78 -5.48 -3.32 16.57
N GLU A 79 -4.52 -2.59 16.00
CA GLU A 79 -4.78 -1.34 15.29
C GLU A 79 -5.57 -1.55 14.01
N LEU A 80 -5.42 -2.71 13.39
CA LEU A 80 -6.07 -3.03 12.12
C LEU A 80 -7.30 -3.92 12.28
N ARG A 81 -7.84 -4.05 13.50
CA ARG A 81 -8.93 -4.99 13.80
C ARG A 81 -10.21 -4.75 12.99
N ASN A 82 -10.41 -3.51 12.50
CA ASN A 82 -11.59 -3.18 11.71
C ASN A 82 -11.40 -3.44 10.21
N TYR A 83 -10.26 -3.99 9.82
CA TYR A 83 -9.94 -4.28 8.43
C TYR A 83 -9.72 -5.77 8.25
N GLU A 84 -10.20 -6.31 7.12
CA GLU A 84 -9.92 -7.70 6.78
C GLU A 84 -8.43 -7.83 6.48
N GLN A 85 -7.82 -8.86 7.02
CA GLN A 85 -6.39 -9.09 6.87
C GLN A 85 -6.15 -10.51 6.38
N THR A 86 -5.23 -10.63 5.43
CA THR A 86 -4.62 -11.91 5.08
C THR A 86 -3.16 -11.86 5.53
N LYS A 87 -2.43 -12.94 5.36
CA LYS A 87 -1.03 -12.98 5.75
C LYS A 87 -0.18 -11.86 5.12
N GLY A 88 -0.49 -11.50 3.89
CA GLY A 88 0.32 -10.52 3.15
C GLY A 88 -0.44 -9.26 2.73
N SER A 89 -1.69 -9.08 3.15
CA SER A 89 -2.46 -7.93 2.69
C SER A 89 -3.45 -7.42 3.73
N ILE A 90 -3.82 -6.14 3.57
CA ILE A 90 -4.82 -5.47 4.39
C ILE A 90 -5.86 -4.93 3.42
N HIS A 91 -7.13 -5.32 3.61
CA HIS A 91 -8.23 -4.93 2.73
C HIS A 91 -8.97 -3.73 3.30
N PHE A 92 -9.33 -2.79 2.44
CA PHE A 92 -10.16 -1.65 2.85
C PHE A 92 -11.19 -1.32 1.77
N ALA A 93 -12.17 -0.50 2.12
CA ALA A 93 -13.31 -0.23 1.25
C ALA A 93 -12.89 0.47 -0.05
N ILE A 94 -13.57 0.13 -1.15
CA ILE A 94 -13.28 0.71 -2.47
C ILE A 94 -13.62 2.19 -2.55
N ASP A 95 -14.49 2.67 -1.65
CA ASP A 95 -15.04 4.04 -1.69
C ASP A 95 -14.66 4.89 -0.48
N LYS A 96 -13.75 4.42 0.37
CA LYS A 96 -13.33 5.16 1.56
C LYS A 96 -11.81 5.21 1.65
N PRO A 97 -11.23 6.38 1.98
CA PRO A 97 -9.78 6.50 2.13
C PRO A 97 -9.26 5.61 3.25
N PHE A 98 -8.04 5.11 3.06
CA PHE A 98 -7.34 4.43 4.15
C PHE A 98 -6.77 5.49 5.10
N PRO A 99 -6.96 5.35 6.43
CA PRO A 99 -6.49 6.37 7.38
C PRO A 99 -4.98 6.56 7.34
N ARG A 100 -4.55 7.81 7.22
CA ARG A 100 -3.13 8.14 7.14
C ARG A 100 -2.37 7.72 8.40
N VAL A 101 -3.00 7.82 9.56
CA VAL A 101 -2.40 7.37 10.82
C VAL A 101 -2.03 5.89 10.77
N LEU A 102 -2.95 5.06 10.23
CA LEU A 102 -2.68 3.62 10.09
C LEU A 102 -1.61 3.35 9.04
N LEU A 103 -1.61 4.11 7.94
CA LEU A 103 -0.57 3.99 6.93
C LEU A 103 0.81 4.24 7.53
N ARG A 104 0.95 5.29 8.35
CA ARG A 104 2.22 5.59 9.03
C ARG A 104 2.64 4.46 9.94
N LYS A 105 1.70 3.86 10.66
CA LYS A 105 2.00 2.71 11.54
C LYS A 105 2.48 1.51 10.74
N ILE A 106 1.86 1.25 9.58
CA ILE A 106 2.29 0.17 8.69
C ILE A 106 3.72 0.40 8.23
N LEU A 107 4.03 1.61 7.76
CA LEU A 107 5.36 1.94 7.27
C LEU A 107 6.40 1.87 8.38
N LYS A 108 6.07 2.39 9.56
CA LYS A 108 6.97 2.32 10.71
C LYS A 108 7.28 0.87 11.09
N ALA A 109 6.26 0.03 11.18
CA ALA A 109 6.44 -1.39 11.50
C ALA A 109 7.28 -2.09 10.42
N LYS A 110 7.03 -1.78 9.15
CA LYS A 110 7.80 -2.35 8.04
C LYS A 110 9.28 -2.02 8.16
N PHE A 111 9.62 -0.75 8.38
CA PHE A 111 11.02 -0.34 8.48
C PHE A 111 11.70 -0.92 9.74
N GLU A 112 10.99 -0.98 10.85
CA GLU A 112 11.52 -1.61 12.06
C GLU A 112 11.85 -3.08 11.84
N LEU A 113 10.97 -3.82 11.17
CA LEU A 113 11.21 -5.22 10.84
C LEU A 113 12.40 -5.40 9.91
N MET A 114 12.58 -4.48 8.96
CA MET A 114 13.71 -4.54 8.02
C MET A 114 15.05 -4.30 8.69
N GLN A 115 15.07 -3.65 9.85
CA GLN A 115 16.29 -3.36 10.60
C GLN A 115 16.67 -4.49 11.55
N GLN A 116 15.82 -5.47 11.73
CA GLN A 116 16.13 -6.61 12.60
C GLN A 116 17.13 -7.54 11.92
N PRO A 117 18.11 -8.08 12.67
CA PRO A 117 19.08 -9.01 12.12
C PRO A 117 18.46 -10.36 11.72
#